data_b1e8b231506c14333da96764ab48aa53
#
_entry.id   b1e8b231506c14333da96764ab48aa53
#
_cell.length_a   1.000
_cell.length_b   1.000
_cell.length_c   1.000
_cell.angle_alpha   90.00
_cell.angle_beta   90.00
_cell.angle_gamma   90.00
#
_symmetry.space_group_name_H-M   'P 1'
#
loop_
_entity.id
_entity.type
_entity.pdbx_description
1 polymer ?
#
loop_
_entity_poly.entity_id
_entity_poly.type
_entity_poly.pdbx_seq_one_letter_code
_entity_poly.pdbx_strand_id
1 'polypeptide(L)'
;MLLEISIKNFAIIEEISLNFEQGMTVLTGETGAGKSIIIDAMNMMLGSRATTDVIRHGASKAEIEGLFAIEQSKALVEIFEQQGLDMTEELIIRREIFQNGRSVSRINGQMVNLSVLRAVGQHLVDIHGQHDQEELMRPQLHIAMLDEFGADVFFKLKADYQQTFDQYRQLRKQVLTIQKNQEENKARIDMLEYQIAEIEAANLKAGEDLALNQERDKLLNHKQIADTLTNAYAMLDDEEFSSLANVRSAMNDMEAIEDYDATYKEIATNLSESYYVLEDVTKRLEDILEDLDFDGGRLLEVESRLDLIYSITRKYGGQVDDVLAYFEQISKEYALLTGKNLSSDDLNKELKKLEKDLVSLASSLSQARHELAQQLEAEIQQELQDLYMEKANFRVQFTKGKFSRDGNEHVEFYISTNPGEDYKPLVKVASGGELSRLMLAIKSAFSRKEGKTSIVFDEVDTGVSGRVAQAIAQKIHKIGSNGQVLAISHLPQVIAIADYQFFIEKISDEHSTVSTVRLLSDEERVEEIAKMLAGENVTQAALTQARELLKK
;
A
#
# COMPACT_ATOMS: atom_id res chain seq x y z
N MET A 1 9.75 -6.08 8.03
CA MET A 1 10.35 -7.30 7.44
C MET A 1 9.25 -8.28 7.13
N LEU A 2 9.23 -8.89 5.94
CA LEU A 2 8.30 -9.97 5.60
C LEU A 2 8.75 -11.26 6.29
N LEU A 3 7.92 -11.83 7.15
CA LEU A 3 8.21 -13.08 7.87
C LEU A 3 7.72 -14.30 7.11
N GLU A 4 6.50 -14.20 6.58
CA GLU A 4 5.86 -15.30 5.86
C GLU A 4 4.98 -14.77 4.72
N ILE A 5 4.93 -15.50 3.61
CA ILE A 5 3.91 -15.33 2.58
C ILE A 5 3.22 -16.66 2.30
N SER A 6 1.90 -16.65 2.28
CA SER A 6 1.04 -17.77 1.89
C SER A 6 0.25 -17.39 0.64
N ILE A 7 0.32 -18.22 -0.38
CA ILE A 7 -0.33 -18.01 -1.68
C ILE A 7 -1.16 -19.25 -2.00
N LYS A 8 -2.46 -19.06 -2.26
CA LYS A 8 -3.38 -20.15 -2.60
C LYS A 8 -4.18 -19.85 -3.86
N ASN A 9 -4.26 -20.83 -4.74
CA ASN A 9 -5.04 -20.78 -5.99
C ASN A 9 -4.69 -19.59 -6.89
N PHE A 10 -3.41 -19.29 -7.02
CA PHE A 10 -2.90 -18.15 -7.78
C PHE A 10 -2.11 -18.62 -8.99
N ALA A 11 -2.57 -18.31 -10.19
CA ALA A 11 -1.98 -18.77 -11.46
C ALA A 11 -1.73 -20.30 -11.47
N ILE A 12 -0.47 -20.72 -11.54
CA ILE A 12 -0.07 -22.15 -11.49
C ILE A 12 0.22 -22.63 -10.06
N ILE A 13 0.11 -21.76 -9.07
CA ILE A 13 0.31 -22.08 -7.65
C ILE A 13 -1.00 -22.60 -7.07
N GLU A 14 -0.98 -23.81 -6.52
CA GLU A 14 -2.11 -24.35 -5.77
C GLU A 14 -2.06 -23.87 -4.33
N GLU A 15 -0.97 -24.15 -3.63
CA GLU A 15 -0.71 -23.66 -2.28
C GLU A 15 0.80 -23.63 -2.03
N ILE A 16 1.31 -22.47 -1.61
CA ILE A 16 2.70 -22.28 -1.20
C ILE A 16 2.72 -21.44 0.07
N SER A 17 3.55 -21.82 1.05
CA SER A 17 3.93 -20.99 2.19
C SER A 17 5.45 -20.91 2.26
N LEU A 18 5.97 -19.67 2.36
CA LEU A 18 7.39 -19.36 2.43
C LEU A 18 7.67 -18.55 3.69
N ASN A 19 8.61 -19.02 4.49
CA ASN A 19 9.14 -18.28 5.63
C ASN A 19 10.45 -17.62 5.22
N PHE A 20 10.62 -16.36 5.60
CA PHE A 20 11.78 -15.56 5.26
C PHE A 20 12.49 -15.10 6.52
N GLU A 21 13.80 -15.07 6.42
CA GLU A 21 14.68 -14.58 7.46
C GLU A 21 15.31 -13.24 7.06
N GLN A 22 16.02 -12.60 7.98
CA GLN A 22 16.84 -11.44 7.69
C GLN A 22 18.00 -11.82 6.78
N GLY A 23 18.42 -10.90 5.91
CA GLY A 23 19.50 -11.17 4.96
C GLY A 23 18.97 -11.25 3.52
N MET A 24 19.76 -11.86 2.67
CA MET A 24 19.44 -12.02 1.25
C MET A 24 18.88 -13.41 0.95
N THR A 25 17.65 -13.46 0.51
CA THR A 25 16.99 -14.68 0.00
C THR A 25 16.90 -14.61 -1.52
N VAL A 26 17.31 -15.68 -2.20
CA VAL A 26 17.18 -15.78 -3.66
C VAL A 26 16.16 -16.86 -4.06
N LEU A 27 15.32 -16.53 -5.05
CA LEU A 27 14.39 -17.45 -5.68
C LEU A 27 15.01 -17.96 -7.00
N THR A 28 15.21 -19.27 -7.11
CA THR A 28 15.78 -19.93 -8.29
C THR A 28 14.81 -20.97 -8.87
N GLY A 29 15.09 -21.49 -10.05
CA GLY A 29 14.27 -22.49 -10.72
C GLY A 29 14.12 -22.22 -12.22
N GLU A 30 13.41 -23.06 -12.93
CA GLU A 30 13.21 -22.96 -14.38
C GLU A 30 12.45 -21.69 -14.79
N THR A 31 12.68 -21.23 -16.03
CA THR A 31 11.92 -20.12 -16.61
C THR A 31 10.44 -20.53 -16.74
N GLY A 32 9.53 -19.71 -16.21
CA GLY A 32 8.10 -20.04 -16.19
C GLY A 32 7.65 -20.98 -15.06
N ALA A 33 8.55 -21.35 -14.11
CA ALA A 33 8.20 -22.19 -12.96
C ALA A 33 7.39 -21.44 -11.88
N GLY A 34 7.21 -20.13 -11.99
CA GLY A 34 6.42 -19.36 -11.02
C GLY A 34 7.19 -18.31 -10.22
N LYS A 35 8.48 -18.05 -10.54
CA LYS A 35 9.28 -17.04 -9.83
C LYS A 35 8.62 -15.66 -9.84
N SER A 36 8.32 -15.12 -11.02
CA SER A 36 7.65 -13.81 -11.17
C SER A 36 6.22 -13.84 -10.63
N ILE A 37 5.55 -15.01 -10.63
CA ILE A 37 4.21 -15.16 -10.07
C ILE A 37 4.18 -14.89 -8.55
N ILE A 38 5.24 -15.24 -7.83
CA ILE A 38 5.37 -14.92 -6.40
C ILE A 38 5.47 -13.40 -6.20
N ILE A 39 6.25 -12.70 -7.06
CA ILE A 39 6.33 -11.24 -7.01
C ILE A 39 5.00 -10.58 -7.40
N ASP A 40 4.31 -11.11 -8.41
CA ASP A 40 2.99 -10.63 -8.79
C ASP A 40 1.99 -10.78 -7.63
N ALA A 41 2.04 -11.91 -6.92
CA ALA A 41 1.23 -12.12 -5.73
C ALA A 41 1.59 -11.10 -4.62
N MET A 42 2.89 -10.85 -4.37
CA MET A 42 3.34 -9.83 -3.42
C MET A 42 2.87 -8.43 -3.83
N ASN A 43 3.02 -8.05 -5.09
CA ASN A 43 2.53 -6.79 -5.62
C ASN A 43 1.02 -6.61 -5.39
N MET A 44 0.25 -7.66 -5.66
CA MET A 44 -1.20 -7.63 -5.43
C MET A 44 -1.54 -7.56 -3.95
N MET A 45 -0.84 -8.28 -3.10
CA MET A 45 -0.99 -8.21 -1.65
C MET A 45 -0.75 -6.79 -1.12
N LEU A 46 0.22 -6.08 -1.68
CA LEU A 46 0.60 -4.71 -1.30
C LEU A 46 -0.25 -3.61 -1.95
N GLY A 47 -1.29 -3.95 -2.71
CA GLY A 47 -2.27 -2.98 -3.19
C GLY A 47 -2.22 -2.67 -4.69
N SER A 48 -1.53 -3.46 -5.49
CA SER A 48 -1.62 -3.38 -6.95
C SER A 48 -2.98 -3.85 -7.46
N ARG A 49 -3.38 -3.40 -8.66
CA ARG A 49 -4.66 -3.77 -9.25
C ARG A 49 -4.70 -5.28 -9.54
N ALA A 50 -5.72 -5.95 -9.04
CA ALA A 50 -5.94 -7.37 -9.30
C ALA A 50 -6.80 -7.57 -10.56
N THR A 51 -6.46 -8.61 -11.34
CA THR A 51 -7.27 -9.11 -12.46
C THR A 51 -7.74 -10.53 -12.13
N THR A 52 -8.83 -10.97 -12.73
CA THR A 52 -9.35 -12.33 -12.52
C THR A 52 -8.49 -13.42 -13.16
N ASP A 53 -7.63 -13.05 -14.08
CA ASP A 53 -6.74 -13.96 -14.82
C ASP A 53 -5.69 -14.64 -13.93
N VAL A 54 -5.45 -14.04 -12.75
CA VAL A 54 -4.53 -14.61 -11.76
C VAL A 54 -5.14 -15.75 -10.94
N ILE A 55 -6.43 -15.99 -11.05
CA ILE A 55 -7.09 -17.08 -10.32
C ILE A 55 -6.80 -18.40 -11.04
N ARG A 56 -6.31 -19.39 -10.28
CA ARG A 56 -6.06 -20.74 -10.79
C ARG A 56 -7.30 -21.31 -11.46
N HIS A 57 -7.12 -21.93 -12.62
CA HIS A 57 -8.20 -22.57 -13.34
C HIS A 57 -8.94 -23.58 -12.45
N GLY A 58 -10.27 -23.47 -12.38
CA GLY A 58 -11.12 -24.31 -11.53
C GLY A 58 -11.30 -23.82 -10.09
N ALA A 59 -10.53 -22.83 -9.61
CA ALA A 59 -10.69 -22.26 -8.28
C ALA A 59 -11.70 -21.10 -8.29
N SER A 60 -12.46 -20.94 -7.22
CA SER A 60 -13.44 -19.86 -7.07
C SER A 60 -12.80 -18.51 -6.65
N LYS A 61 -11.64 -18.57 -6.02
CA LYS A 61 -10.87 -17.41 -5.57
C LYS A 61 -9.38 -17.71 -5.52
N ALA A 62 -8.56 -16.67 -5.63
CA ALA A 62 -7.16 -16.65 -5.22
C ALA A 62 -7.04 -15.94 -3.87
N GLU A 63 -6.06 -16.39 -3.06
CA GLU A 63 -5.82 -15.85 -1.72
C GLU A 63 -4.32 -15.66 -1.50
N ILE A 64 -3.96 -14.48 -1.01
CA ILE A 64 -2.58 -14.12 -0.70
C ILE A 64 -2.59 -13.52 0.71
N GLU A 65 -1.71 -14.04 1.55
CA GLU A 65 -1.54 -13.57 2.92
C GLU A 65 -0.06 -13.38 3.22
N GLY A 66 0.29 -12.28 3.85
CA GLY A 66 1.65 -11.97 4.29
C GLY A 66 1.68 -11.55 5.74
N LEU A 67 2.64 -12.08 6.48
CA LEU A 67 2.96 -11.71 7.86
C LEU A 67 4.22 -10.84 7.84
N PHE A 68 4.14 -9.67 8.46
CA PHE A 68 5.23 -8.71 8.53
C PHE A 68 5.57 -8.37 9.98
N ALA A 69 6.85 -8.37 10.33
CA ALA A 69 7.36 -7.65 11.50
C ALA A 69 7.55 -6.20 11.09
N ILE A 70 6.95 -5.27 11.82
CA ILE A 70 6.99 -3.83 11.49
C ILE A 70 7.73 -3.05 12.57
N GLU A 71 8.54 -2.09 12.12
CA GLU A 71 9.05 -1.03 12.97
C GLU A 71 8.07 0.15 12.93
N GLN A 72 7.80 0.74 14.09
CA GLN A 72 6.87 1.86 14.20
C GLN A 72 7.47 3.12 13.56
N SER A 73 7.20 3.32 12.27
CA SER A 73 7.49 4.58 11.60
C SER A 73 6.35 5.58 11.84
N LYS A 74 6.67 6.87 11.96
CA LYS A 74 5.66 7.94 12.15
C LYS A 74 4.58 7.90 11.05
N ALA A 75 4.98 7.64 9.81
CA ALA A 75 4.05 7.60 8.67
C ALA A 75 3.06 6.42 8.77
N LEU A 76 3.51 5.24 9.20
CA LEU A 76 2.62 4.09 9.42
C LEU A 76 1.66 4.36 10.58
N VAL A 77 2.16 4.92 11.69
CA VAL A 77 1.31 5.29 12.84
C VAL A 77 0.19 6.23 12.41
N GLU A 78 0.51 7.31 11.67
CA GLU A 78 -0.48 8.26 11.17
C GLU A 78 -1.53 7.60 10.27
N ILE A 79 -1.13 6.69 9.35
CA ILE A 79 -2.07 5.96 8.49
C ILE A 79 -3.00 5.08 9.33
N PHE A 80 -2.45 4.37 10.32
CA PHE A 80 -3.23 3.47 11.17
C PHE A 80 -4.22 4.25 12.05
N GLU A 81 -3.80 5.36 12.66
CA GLU A 81 -4.67 6.24 13.45
C GLU A 81 -5.80 6.83 12.62
N GLN A 82 -5.51 7.34 11.41
CA GLN A 82 -6.51 7.91 10.50
C GLN A 82 -7.56 6.90 10.05
N GLN A 83 -7.18 5.62 9.97
CA GLN A 83 -8.08 4.55 9.51
C GLN A 83 -8.69 3.73 10.66
N GLY A 84 -8.37 4.06 11.91
CA GLY A 84 -8.84 3.32 13.08
C GLY A 84 -8.36 1.86 13.12
N LEU A 85 -7.17 1.60 12.58
CA LEU A 85 -6.54 0.29 12.58
C LEU A 85 -5.67 0.12 13.81
N ASP A 86 -5.70 -1.07 14.43
CA ASP A 86 -4.82 -1.38 15.55
C ASP A 86 -3.38 -1.64 15.06
N MET A 87 -2.44 -0.92 15.62
CA MET A 87 -1.02 -1.12 15.32
C MET A 87 -0.44 -2.16 16.29
N THR A 88 0.10 -3.23 15.74
CA THR A 88 0.73 -4.34 16.45
C THR A 88 2.19 -4.49 16.01
N GLU A 89 3.00 -5.25 16.72
CA GLU A 89 4.39 -5.55 16.31
C GLU A 89 4.44 -6.42 15.04
N GLU A 90 3.41 -7.24 14.83
CA GLU A 90 3.22 -8.04 13.63
C GLU A 90 1.99 -7.56 12.87
N LEU A 91 2.10 -7.51 11.57
CA LEU A 91 1.04 -7.08 10.66
C LEU A 91 0.68 -8.21 9.69
N ILE A 92 -0.57 -8.60 9.67
CA ILE A 92 -1.09 -9.56 8.70
C ILE A 92 -1.84 -8.80 7.61
N ILE A 93 -1.37 -8.94 6.37
CA ILE A 93 -2.07 -8.46 5.19
C ILE A 93 -2.64 -9.66 4.45
N ARG A 94 -3.94 -9.64 4.18
CA ARG A 94 -4.62 -10.67 3.42
C ARG A 94 -5.42 -10.08 2.29
N ARG A 95 -5.30 -10.67 1.11
CA ARG A 95 -6.07 -10.30 -0.07
C ARG A 95 -6.72 -11.52 -0.72
N GLU A 96 -8.00 -11.41 -0.99
CA GLU A 96 -8.80 -12.41 -1.68
C GLU A 96 -9.33 -11.82 -2.99
N ILE A 97 -9.16 -12.54 -4.09
CA ILE A 97 -9.60 -12.15 -5.43
C ILE A 97 -10.58 -13.20 -5.93
N PHE A 98 -11.80 -12.79 -6.23
CA PHE A 98 -12.89 -13.68 -6.62
C PHE A 98 -13.11 -13.65 -8.13
N GLN A 99 -13.60 -14.77 -8.71
CA GLN A 99 -13.92 -14.89 -10.15
C GLN A 99 -14.90 -13.83 -10.67
N ASN A 100 -15.77 -13.31 -9.81
CA ASN A 100 -16.72 -12.25 -10.17
C ASN A 100 -16.08 -10.84 -10.24
N GLY A 101 -14.75 -10.73 -10.15
CA GLY A 101 -14.01 -9.49 -10.18
C GLY A 101 -13.96 -8.73 -8.85
N ARG A 102 -14.66 -9.21 -7.81
CA ARG A 102 -14.57 -8.64 -6.47
C ARG A 102 -13.21 -8.98 -5.84
N SER A 103 -12.62 -7.99 -5.16
CA SER A 103 -11.41 -8.19 -4.35
C SER A 103 -11.66 -7.68 -2.92
N VAL A 104 -11.22 -8.44 -1.94
CA VAL A 104 -11.33 -8.10 -0.51
C VAL A 104 -9.93 -8.02 0.08
N SER A 105 -9.63 -6.93 0.75
CA SER A 105 -8.35 -6.70 1.42
C SER A 105 -8.56 -6.55 2.92
N ARG A 106 -7.69 -7.15 3.71
CA ARG A 106 -7.72 -7.05 5.17
C ARG A 106 -6.33 -6.75 5.72
N ILE A 107 -6.31 -5.95 6.76
CA ILE A 107 -5.13 -5.70 7.61
C ILE A 107 -5.52 -6.10 9.02
N ASN A 108 -4.78 -7.03 9.63
CA ASN A 108 -5.09 -7.60 10.96
C ASN A 108 -6.55 -8.06 11.09
N GLY A 109 -7.09 -8.66 10.01
CA GLY A 109 -8.47 -9.13 9.96
C GLY A 109 -9.51 -8.06 9.63
N GLN A 110 -9.21 -6.77 9.77
CA GLN A 110 -10.11 -5.66 9.45
C GLN A 110 -10.13 -5.38 7.94
N MET A 111 -11.32 -5.19 7.37
CA MET A 111 -11.46 -4.86 5.95
C MET A 111 -10.98 -3.44 5.67
N VAL A 112 -10.14 -3.30 4.66
CA VAL A 112 -9.63 -2.00 4.20
C VAL A 112 -9.88 -1.83 2.70
N ASN A 113 -9.95 -0.57 2.27
CA ASN A 113 -10.00 -0.27 0.84
C ASN A 113 -8.59 -0.36 0.20
N LEU A 114 -8.56 -0.39 -1.13
CA LEU A 114 -7.32 -0.58 -1.88
C LEU A 114 -6.32 0.59 -1.72
N SER A 115 -6.81 1.81 -1.48
CA SER A 115 -5.94 2.98 -1.27
C SER A 115 -5.21 2.89 0.06
N VAL A 116 -5.88 2.46 1.13
CA VAL A 116 -5.28 2.22 2.44
C VAL A 116 -4.27 1.08 2.37
N LEU A 117 -4.66 -0.05 1.73
CA LEU A 117 -3.75 -1.17 1.52
C LEU A 117 -2.46 -0.74 0.80
N ARG A 118 -2.59 0.06 -0.26
CA ARG A 118 -1.44 0.58 -1.01
C ARG A 118 -0.58 1.52 -0.16
N ALA A 119 -1.21 2.43 0.58
CA ALA A 119 -0.48 3.35 1.45
C ALA A 119 0.34 2.61 2.51
N VAL A 120 -0.23 1.56 3.14
CA VAL A 120 0.50 0.70 4.09
C VAL A 120 1.58 -0.11 3.37
N GLY A 121 1.24 -0.75 2.23
CA GLY A 121 2.15 -1.61 1.47
C GLY A 121 3.44 -0.91 1.02
N GLN A 122 3.36 0.36 0.63
CA GLN A 122 4.50 1.18 0.23
C GLN A 122 5.54 1.39 1.36
N HIS A 123 5.12 1.27 2.63
CA HIS A 123 6.04 1.36 3.78
C HIS A 123 6.60 0.00 4.23
N LEU A 124 6.09 -1.11 3.70
CA LEU A 124 6.50 -2.46 4.12
C LEU A 124 7.55 -3.07 3.19
N VAL A 125 7.30 -3.01 1.89
CA VAL A 125 8.15 -3.65 0.88
C VAL A 125 8.35 -2.72 -0.30
N ASP A 126 9.58 -2.61 -0.74
CA ASP A 126 9.94 -1.95 -2.00
C ASP A 126 10.21 -3.03 -3.06
N ILE A 127 9.39 -3.09 -4.09
CA ILE A 127 9.50 -4.10 -5.15
C ILE A 127 10.11 -3.47 -6.39
N HIS A 128 11.34 -3.86 -6.70
CA HIS A 128 12.10 -3.38 -7.85
C HIS A 128 11.99 -4.36 -9.00
N GLY A 129 11.15 -4.04 -9.97
CA GLY A 129 10.93 -4.81 -11.18
C GLY A 129 10.76 -3.92 -12.40
N GLN A 130 10.23 -4.52 -13.46
CA GLN A 130 10.03 -3.84 -14.75
C GLN A 130 9.14 -2.58 -14.66
N HIS A 131 8.21 -2.51 -13.68
CA HIS A 131 7.35 -1.35 -13.47
C HIS A 131 8.03 -0.16 -12.79
N ASP A 132 9.05 -0.38 -11.96
CA ASP A 132 9.80 0.69 -11.31
C ASP A 132 10.69 1.47 -12.28
N GLN A 133 11.13 0.82 -13.35
CA GLN A 133 11.80 1.52 -14.44
C GLN A 133 10.91 2.62 -15.03
N GLU A 134 9.58 2.41 -15.03
CA GLU A 134 8.64 3.42 -15.51
C GLU A 134 8.56 4.65 -14.60
N GLU A 135 8.68 4.52 -13.29
CA GLU A 135 8.63 5.68 -12.36
C GLU A 135 9.86 6.57 -12.48
N LEU A 136 11.05 5.97 -12.49
CA LEU A 136 12.30 6.70 -12.71
C LEU A 136 12.38 7.34 -14.10
N MET A 137 11.60 6.82 -15.06
CA MET A 137 11.48 7.41 -16.40
C MET A 137 10.44 8.53 -16.47
N ARG A 138 9.80 8.91 -15.37
CA ARG A 138 8.82 10.01 -15.30
C ARG A 138 9.46 11.26 -14.71
N PRO A 139 9.84 12.27 -15.52
CA PRO A 139 10.49 13.48 -15.01
C PRO A 139 9.68 14.22 -13.94
N GLN A 140 8.34 14.06 -13.95
CA GLN A 140 7.44 14.71 -13.00
C GLN A 140 7.64 14.20 -11.56
N LEU A 141 8.19 12.99 -11.38
CA LEU A 141 8.44 12.38 -10.07
C LEU A 141 9.82 12.72 -9.51
N HIS A 142 10.76 13.19 -10.35
CA HIS A 142 12.15 13.41 -9.93
C HIS A 142 12.30 14.45 -8.81
N ILE A 143 11.44 15.47 -8.79
CA ILE A 143 11.44 16.46 -7.69
C ILE A 143 10.99 15.84 -6.37
N ALA A 144 9.99 14.96 -6.41
CA ALA A 144 9.53 14.25 -5.21
C ALA A 144 10.60 13.28 -4.69
N MET A 145 11.23 12.54 -5.60
CA MET A 145 12.34 11.64 -5.27
C MET A 145 13.51 12.38 -4.62
N LEU A 146 13.94 13.53 -5.21
CA LEU A 146 14.97 14.34 -4.60
C LEU A 146 14.58 14.83 -3.21
N ASP A 147 13.33 15.24 -3.02
CA ASP A 147 12.82 15.73 -1.74
C ASP A 147 12.79 14.62 -0.69
N GLU A 148 12.52 13.36 -1.06
CA GLU A 148 12.58 12.19 -0.15
C GLU A 148 13.99 11.96 0.41
N PHE A 149 15.01 12.41 -0.31
CA PHE A 149 16.39 12.39 0.16
C PHE A 149 16.66 13.38 1.30
N GLY A 150 15.73 14.29 1.58
CA GLY A 150 15.82 15.33 2.61
C GLY A 150 15.67 14.80 4.03
N ALA A 151 16.23 15.55 4.98
CA ALA A 151 16.04 15.33 6.42
C ALA A 151 14.86 16.17 6.96
N ASP A 152 14.50 15.96 8.25
CA ASP A 152 13.39 16.66 8.92
C ASP A 152 13.40 18.18 8.73
N VAL A 153 14.59 18.80 8.72
CA VAL A 153 14.76 20.24 8.52
C VAL A 153 14.28 20.67 7.14
N PHE A 154 14.57 19.87 6.11
CA PHE A 154 14.11 20.10 4.74
C PHE A 154 12.57 19.99 4.64
N PHE A 155 11.99 18.94 5.24
CA PHE A 155 10.54 18.76 5.23
C PHE A 155 9.80 19.90 5.93
N LYS A 156 10.37 20.43 7.03
CA LYS A 156 9.82 21.61 7.69
C LYS A 156 9.85 22.84 6.79
N LEU A 157 10.98 23.10 6.13
CA LEU A 157 11.10 24.21 5.18
C LEU A 157 10.13 24.06 4.02
N LYS A 158 9.94 22.85 3.49
CA LYS A 158 8.97 22.54 2.44
C LYS A 158 7.54 22.81 2.91
N ALA A 159 7.19 22.40 4.13
CA ALA A 159 5.87 22.65 4.71
C ALA A 159 5.60 24.15 4.90
N ASP A 160 6.56 24.92 5.41
CA ASP A 160 6.45 26.37 5.56
C ASP A 160 6.24 27.07 4.20
N TYR A 161 6.97 26.63 3.16
CA TYR A 161 6.77 27.09 1.80
C TYR A 161 5.37 26.77 1.28
N GLN A 162 4.92 25.53 1.43
CA GLN A 162 3.61 25.09 0.95
C GLN A 162 2.47 25.86 1.63
N GLN A 163 2.57 26.08 2.93
CA GLN A 163 1.61 26.87 3.66
C GLN A 163 1.55 28.32 3.13
N THR A 164 2.72 28.96 2.93
CA THR A 164 2.79 30.32 2.40
C THR A 164 2.28 30.39 0.96
N PHE A 165 2.58 29.39 0.13
CA PHE A 165 2.08 29.29 -1.24
C PHE A 165 0.56 29.16 -1.30
N ASP A 166 -0.02 28.31 -0.45
CA ASP A 166 -1.47 28.11 -0.39
C ASP A 166 -2.17 29.43 0.05
N GLN A 167 -1.61 30.15 1.03
CA GLN A 167 -2.08 31.47 1.45
C GLN A 167 -1.96 32.52 0.30
N TYR A 168 -0.81 32.60 -0.35
CA TYR A 168 -0.60 33.47 -1.50
C TYR A 168 -1.58 33.19 -2.63
N ARG A 169 -1.76 31.92 -2.98
CA ARG A 169 -2.69 31.49 -4.04
C ARG A 169 -4.13 31.87 -3.71
N GLN A 170 -4.53 31.69 -2.45
CA GLN A 170 -5.86 32.03 -1.98
C GLN A 170 -6.10 33.55 -2.04
N LEU A 171 -5.17 34.33 -1.48
CA LEU A 171 -5.27 35.78 -1.46
C LEU A 171 -5.23 36.37 -2.87
N ARG A 172 -4.35 35.87 -3.73
CA ARG A 172 -4.27 36.29 -5.15
C ARG A 172 -5.58 36.03 -5.88
N LYS A 173 -6.20 34.85 -5.65
CA LYS A 173 -7.50 34.55 -6.24
C LYS A 173 -8.56 35.54 -5.78
N GLN A 174 -8.57 35.92 -4.49
CA GLN A 174 -9.48 36.90 -3.94
C GLN A 174 -9.29 38.28 -4.59
N VAL A 175 -8.05 38.78 -4.66
CA VAL A 175 -7.72 40.08 -5.28
C VAL A 175 -8.15 40.11 -6.74
N LEU A 176 -7.87 39.05 -7.50
CA LEU A 176 -8.28 38.95 -8.90
C LEU A 176 -9.79 38.93 -9.10
N THR A 177 -10.52 38.32 -8.16
CA THR A 177 -11.99 38.27 -8.19
C THR A 177 -12.57 39.67 -7.95
N ILE A 178 -11.99 40.42 -7.00
CA ILE A 178 -12.43 41.80 -6.68
C ILE A 178 -12.16 42.75 -7.85
N GLN A 179 -11.02 42.62 -8.52
CA GLN A 179 -10.64 43.51 -9.62
C GLN A 179 -11.49 43.32 -10.89
N LYS A 180 -12.08 42.12 -11.05
CA LYS A 180 -12.72 41.76 -12.33
C LYS A 180 -14.16 42.28 -12.48
N ASN A 181 -14.87 42.56 -11.41
CA ASN A 181 -16.31 42.79 -11.56
C ASN A 181 -16.91 43.76 -10.53
N GLN A 182 -17.09 45.01 -10.88
CA GLN A 182 -17.92 45.94 -10.09
C GLN A 182 -19.43 45.73 -10.32
N GLU A 183 -19.88 45.24 -11.44
CA GLU A 183 -21.30 44.96 -11.72
C GLU A 183 -21.75 43.55 -11.33
N GLU A 184 -20.88 42.53 -11.40
CA GLU A 184 -21.17 41.17 -10.90
C GLU A 184 -21.19 41.09 -9.37
N ASN A 185 -20.65 42.10 -8.67
CA ASN A 185 -20.54 42.10 -7.21
C ASN A 185 -21.89 41.96 -6.48
N LYS A 186 -22.98 42.50 -7.02
CA LYS A 186 -24.29 42.43 -6.36
C LYS A 186 -24.82 40.99 -6.33
N ALA A 187 -24.82 40.30 -7.47
CA ALA A 187 -25.25 38.92 -7.55
C ALA A 187 -24.33 37.98 -6.73
N ARG A 188 -23.03 38.32 -6.68
CA ARG A 188 -22.05 37.54 -5.90
C ARG A 188 -22.24 37.74 -4.40
N ILE A 189 -22.54 38.97 -3.96
CA ILE A 189 -22.84 39.29 -2.55
C ILE A 189 -24.09 38.52 -2.10
N ASP A 190 -25.17 38.56 -2.89
CA ASP A 190 -26.42 37.84 -2.56
C ASP A 190 -26.17 36.32 -2.44
N MET A 191 -25.33 35.75 -3.35
CA MET A 191 -24.97 34.32 -3.32
C MET A 191 -24.12 33.98 -2.09
N LEU A 192 -23.11 34.78 -1.78
CA LEU A 192 -22.25 34.55 -0.61
C LEU A 192 -23.05 34.64 0.70
N GLU A 193 -23.96 35.62 0.80
CA GLU A 193 -24.83 35.76 1.95
C GLU A 193 -25.68 34.50 2.20
N TYR A 194 -26.25 33.97 1.13
CA TYR A 194 -27.00 32.71 1.21
C TYR A 194 -26.11 31.52 1.65
N GLN A 195 -24.92 31.36 1.04
CA GLN A 195 -24.01 30.26 1.36
C GLN A 195 -23.50 30.31 2.81
N ILE A 196 -23.14 31.51 3.27
CA ILE A 196 -22.73 31.78 4.66
C ILE A 196 -23.84 31.37 5.62
N ALA A 197 -25.07 31.86 5.38
CA ALA A 197 -26.22 31.56 6.24
C ALA A 197 -26.54 30.04 6.29
N GLU A 198 -26.41 29.33 5.15
CA GLU A 198 -26.66 27.89 5.10
C GLU A 198 -25.58 27.08 5.87
N ILE A 199 -24.29 27.43 5.74
CA ILE A 199 -23.20 26.76 6.47
C ILE A 199 -23.27 27.10 7.98
N GLU A 200 -23.54 28.35 8.35
CA GLU A 200 -23.74 28.76 9.76
C GLU A 200 -24.88 27.99 10.41
N ALA A 201 -26.02 27.87 9.71
CA ALA A 201 -27.18 27.12 10.21
C ALA A 201 -26.87 25.63 10.46
N ALA A 202 -25.95 25.02 9.65
CA ALA A 202 -25.53 23.63 9.83
C ALA A 202 -24.65 23.40 11.07
N ASN A 203 -24.03 24.45 11.62
CA ASN A 203 -23.21 24.43 12.84
C ASN A 203 -22.25 23.26 12.88
N LEU A 204 -21.40 23.13 11.84
CA LEU A 204 -20.44 22.05 11.68
C LEU A 204 -19.28 22.18 12.67
N LYS A 205 -18.78 21.04 13.15
CA LYS A 205 -17.60 20.97 14.02
C LYS A 205 -16.52 20.10 13.35
N ALA A 206 -15.27 20.54 13.45
CA ALA A 206 -14.12 19.78 12.93
C ALA A 206 -14.09 18.36 13.51
N GLY A 207 -13.97 17.36 12.62
CA GLY A 207 -13.92 15.95 13.00
C GLY A 207 -15.25 15.32 13.44
N GLU A 208 -16.37 16.08 13.41
CA GLU A 208 -17.70 15.59 13.81
C GLU A 208 -18.15 14.43 12.90
N ASP A 209 -17.91 14.54 11.62
CA ASP A 209 -18.25 13.52 10.61
C ASP A 209 -17.50 12.21 10.85
N LEU A 210 -16.23 12.29 11.20
CA LEU A 210 -15.41 11.11 11.51
C LEU A 210 -15.92 10.42 12.78
N ALA A 211 -16.17 11.19 13.83
CA ALA A 211 -16.69 10.67 15.08
C ALA A 211 -18.08 10.02 14.89
N LEU A 212 -18.97 10.68 14.16
CA LEU A 212 -20.31 10.16 13.87
C LEU A 212 -20.28 8.95 12.94
N ASN A 213 -19.38 8.89 11.95
CA ASN A 213 -19.20 7.69 11.13
C ASN A 213 -18.72 6.49 11.95
N GLN A 214 -17.76 6.70 12.83
CA GLN A 214 -17.30 5.64 13.74
C GLN A 214 -18.43 5.18 14.68
N GLU A 215 -19.22 6.13 15.19
CA GLU A 215 -20.39 5.84 16.02
C GLU A 215 -21.46 5.08 15.22
N ARG A 216 -21.79 5.55 14.01
CA ARG A 216 -22.73 4.88 13.09
C ARG A 216 -22.29 3.45 12.78
N ASP A 217 -21.02 3.26 12.42
CA ASP A 217 -20.50 1.94 12.05
C ASP A 217 -20.57 0.97 13.24
N LYS A 218 -20.33 1.46 14.46
CA LYS A 218 -20.56 0.68 15.69
C LYS A 218 -22.05 0.32 15.86
N LEU A 219 -22.94 1.31 15.73
CA LEU A 219 -24.38 1.10 15.87
C LEU A 219 -24.93 0.17 14.78
N LEU A 220 -24.47 0.29 13.53
CA LEU A 220 -24.83 -0.61 12.43
C LEU A 220 -24.35 -2.04 12.66
N ASN A 221 -23.13 -2.20 13.16
CA ASN A 221 -22.62 -3.53 13.53
C ASN A 221 -23.46 -4.14 14.67
N HIS A 222 -23.79 -3.34 15.68
CA HIS A 222 -24.71 -3.77 16.76
C HIS A 222 -26.08 -4.15 16.20
N LYS A 223 -26.65 -3.33 15.31
CA LYS A 223 -27.90 -3.61 14.62
C LYS A 223 -27.82 -4.92 13.83
N GLN A 224 -26.79 -5.07 13.00
CA GLN A 224 -26.61 -6.29 12.19
C GLN A 224 -26.46 -7.54 13.07
N ILE A 225 -25.75 -7.41 14.19
CA ILE A 225 -25.62 -8.50 15.18
C ILE A 225 -27.00 -8.80 15.77
N ALA A 226 -27.73 -7.78 16.23
CA ALA A 226 -29.05 -7.94 16.77
C ALA A 226 -30.03 -8.60 15.78
N ASP A 227 -30.10 -8.07 14.55
CA ASP A 227 -30.98 -8.60 13.49
C ASP A 227 -30.60 -10.05 13.14
N THR A 228 -29.28 -10.35 13.05
CA THR A 228 -28.80 -11.69 12.71
C THR A 228 -29.11 -12.69 13.82
N LEU A 229 -28.86 -12.32 15.07
CA LEU A 229 -29.16 -13.16 16.23
C LEU A 229 -30.66 -13.36 16.39
N THR A 230 -31.47 -12.31 16.21
CA THR A 230 -32.94 -12.38 16.24
C THR A 230 -33.46 -13.33 15.17
N ASN A 231 -32.96 -13.22 13.92
CA ASN A 231 -33.35 -14.11 12.84
C ASN A 231 -32.92 -15.57 13.10
N ALA A 232 -31.69 -15.77 13.62
CA ALA A 232 -31.21 -17.10 13.96
C ALA A 232 -32.04 -17.72 15.09
N TYR A 233 -32.34 -16.95 16.11
CA TYR A 233 -33.21 -17.41 17.21
C TYR A 233 -34.61 -17.73 16.71
N ALA A 234 -35.24 -16.84 15.93
CA ALA A 234 -36.57 -17.07 15.38
C ALA A 234 -36.63 -18.33 14.47
N MET A 235 -35.56 -18.63 13.68
CA MET A 235 -35.50 -19.85 12.89
C MET A 235 -35.45 -21.14 13.75
N LEU A 236 -34.89 -21.03 14.94
CA LEU A 236 -34.76 -22.19 15.86
C LEU A 236 -35.99 -22.35 16.77
N ASP A 237 -36.52 -21.24 17.29
CA ASP A 237 -37.60 -21.24 18.29
C ASP A 237 -38.66 -20.14 18.03
N ASP A 238 -39.34 -20.23 16.88
CA ASP A 238 -40.48 -19.39 16.53
C ASP A 238 -41.79 -19.97 17.14
N GLU A 239 -42.72 -19.10 17.52
CA GLU A 239 -44.01 -19.52 18.12
C GLU A 239 -44.83 -20.42 17.20
N GLU A 240 -44.75 -20.26 15.87
CA GLU A 240 -45.55 -21.02 14.90
C GLU A 240 -44.79 -22.20 14.26
N PHE A 241 -43.44 -22.08 14.09
CA PHE A 241 -42.61 -23.05 13.34
C PHE A 241 -41.25 -23.31 14.02
N SER A 242 -41.24 -23.69 15.30
CA SER A 242 -40.01 -24.04 16.01
C SER A 242 -39.29 -25.24 15.40
N SER A 243 -38.10 -24.98 14.80
CA SER A 243 -37.24 -26.08 14.32
C SER A 243 -36.82 -27.01 15.46
N LEU A 244 -36.58 -26.44 16.64
CA LEU A 244 -36.21 -27.18 17.84
C LEU A 244 -37.35 -28.13 18.30
N ALA A 245 -38.60 -27.65 18.24
CA ALA A 245 -39.78 -28.48 18.54
C ALA A 245 -39.92 -29.63 17.53
N ASN A 246 -39.65 -29.39 16.24
CA ASN A 246 -39.70 -30.42 15.21
C ASN A 246 -38.63 -31.51 15.43
N VAL A 247 -37.38 -31.10 15.77
CA VAL A 247 -36.30 -32.06 16.09
C VAL A 247 -36.64 -32.84 17.34
N ARG A 248 -37.20 -32.18 18.37
CA ARG A 248 -37.68 -32.86 19.59
C ARG A 248 -38.76 -33.91 19.31
N SER A 249 -39.72 -33.57 18.43
CA SER A 249 -40.74 -34.54 18.02
C SER A 249 -40.12 -35.73 17.31
N ALA A 250 -39.22 -35.49 16.35
CA ALA A 250 -38.52 -36.58 15.66
C ALA A 250 -37.66 -37.44 16.59
N MET A 251 -37.02 -36.82 17.59
CA MET A 251 -36.27 -37.53 18.63
C MET A 251 -37.20 -38.46 19.43
N ASN A 252 -38.31 -37.94 19.96
CA ASN A 252 -39.26 -38.70 20.71
C ASN A 252 -39.85 -39.88 19.89
N ASP A 253 -40.16 -39.64 18.60
CA ASP A 253 -40.68 -40.69 17.71
C ASP A 253 -39.65 -41.80 17.49
N MET A 254 -38.36 -41.47 17.37
CA MET A 254 -37.29 -42.47 17.22
C MET A 254 -36.93 -43.17 18.52
N GLU A 255 -36.97 -42.51 19.67
CA GLU A 255 -36.82 -43.12 20.99
C GLU A 255 -37.92 -44.16 21.26
N ALA A 256 -39.14 -43.91 20.78
CA ALA A 256 -40.25 -44.86 20.94
C ALA A 256 -40.02 -46.21 20.22
N ILE A 257 -39.12 -46.26 19.24
CA ILE A 257 -38.82 -47.46 18.44
C ILE A 257 -37.37 -47.96 18.57
N GLU A 258 -36.53 -47.34 19.39
CA GLU A 258 -35.09 -47.61 19.47
C GLU A 258 -34.74 -49.04 19.89
N ASP A 259 -35.61 -49.68 20.64
CA ASP A 259 -35.41 -51.06 21.13
C ASP A 259 -35.65 -52.14 20.07
N TYR A 260 -36.22 -51.79 18.90
CA TYR A 260 -36.55 -52.76 17.86
C TYR A 260 -35.37 -53.06 16.88
N ASP A 261 -34.43 -52.14 16.70
CA ASP A 261 -33.27 -52.34 15.82
C ASP A 261 -32.09 -51.44 16.22
N ALA A 262 -30.87 -51.97 16.09
CA ALA A 262 -29.65 -51.22 16.41
C ALA A 262 -29.50 -49.94 15.60
N THR A 263 -29.98 -49.92 14.35
CA THR A 263 -29.95 -48.75 13.45
C THR A 263 -30.90 -47.66 13.98
N TYR A 264 -32.06 -48.05 14.49
CA TYR A 264 -33.02 -47.08 15.07
C TYR A 264 -32.45 -46.43 16.32
N LYS A 265 -31.76 -47.24 17.17
CA LYS A 265 -31.06 -46.74 18.34
C LYS A 265 -29.96 -45.75 18.00
N GLU A 266 -29.17 -46.01 16.95
CA GLU A 266 -28.14 -45.08 16.46
C GLU A 266 -28.78 -43.75 15.98
N ILE A 267 -29.90 -43.82 15.24
CA ILE A 267 -30.63 -42.64 14.78
C ILE A 267 -31.22 -41.88 15.98
N ALA A 268 -31.82 -42.54 16.95
CA ALA A 268 -32.37 -41.93 18.17
C ALA A 268 -31.27 -41.18 18.95
N THR A 269 -30.11 -41.82 19.13
CA THR A 269 -28.95 -41.21 19.80
C THR A 269 -28.47 -39.96 19.06
N ASN A 270 -28.30 -40.04 17.74
CA ASN A 270 -27.85 -38.89 16.91
C ASN A 270 -28.86 -37.73 16.95
N LEU A 271 -30.15 -38.01 16.95
CA LEU A 271 -31.21 -37.00 17.08
C LEU A 271 -31.20 -36.35 18.46
N SER A 272 -31.04 -37.15 19.52
CA SER A 272 -30.95 -36.68 20.90
C SER A 272 -29.74 -35.77 21.11
N GLU A 273 -28.56 -36.18 20.65
CA GLU A 273 -27.37 -35.34 20.70
C GLU A 273 -27.57 -34.03 19.92
N SER A 274 -28.17 -34.11 18.73
CA SER A 274 -28.46 -32.93 17.90
C SER A 274 -29.46 -31.99 18.57
N TYR A 275 -30.48 -32.52 19.20
CA TYR A 275 -31.49 -31.75 19.93
C TYR A 275 -30.85 -30.93 21.05
N TYR A 276 -30.08 -31.60 21.95
CA TYR A 276 -29.46 -30.91 23.09
C TYR A 276 -28.43 -29.87 22.66
N VAL A 277 -27.70 -30.13 21.58
CA VAL A 277 -26.80 -29.13 21.00
C VAL A 277 -27.58 -27.91 20.50
N LEU A 278 -28.69 -28.11 19.78
CA LEU A 278 -29.54 -27.02 19.28
C LEU A 278 -30.22 -26.28 20.45
N GLU A 279 -30.69 -26.96 21.50
CA GLU A 279 -31.27 -26.35 22.68
C GLU A 279 -30.26 -25.42 23.40
N ASP A 280 -29.01 -25.89 23.59
CA ASP A 280 -27.94 -25.06 24.18
C ASP A 280 -27.62 -23.83 23.30
N VAL A 281 -27.56 -24.02 21.99
CA VAL A 281 -27.35 -22.91 21.05
C VAL A 281 -28.48 -21.90 21.11
N THR A 282 -29.74 -22.36 21.12
CA THR A 282 -30.91 -21.49 21.19
C THR A 282 -30.91 -20.68 22.50
N LYS A 283 -30.62 -21.32 23.61
CA LYS A 283 -30.51 -20.64 24.90
C LYS A 283 -29.38 -19.59 24.93
N ARG A 284 -28.24 -19.91 24.37
CA ARG A 284 -27.13 -18.96 24.26
C ARG A 284 -27.50 -17.77 23.37
N LEU A 285 -28.29 -18.00 22.31
CA LEU A 285 -28.78 -16.90 21.45
C LEU A 285 -29.72 -15.99 22.22
N GLU A 286 -30.63 -16.59 23.06
CA GLU A 286 -31.54 -15.86 23.93
C GLU A 286 -30.77 -15.01 24.94
N ASP A 287 -29.81 -15.59 25.67
CA ASP A 287 -28.98 -14.91 26.67
C ASP A 287 -28.24 -13.71 26.02
N ILE A 288 -27.66 -13.91 24.80
CA ILE A 288 -26.97 -12.85 24.09
C ILE A 288 -27.94 -11.75 23.65
N LEU A 289 -29.15 -12.11 23.19
CA LEU A 289 -30.17 -11.12 22.77
C LEU A 289 -30.68 -10.29 23.94
N GLU A 290 -30.84 -10.89 25.16
CA GLU A 290 -31.23 -10.15 26.36
C GLU A 290 -30.17 -9.15 26.84
N ASP A 291 -28.88 -9.46 26.65
CA ASP A 291 -27.76 -8.60 27.02
C ASP A 291 -27.46 -7.51 25.95
N LEU A 292 -28.13 -7.58 24.79
CA LEU A 292 -27.81 -6.72 23.63
C LEU A 292 -28.59 -5.41 23.72
N ASP A 293 -27.91 -4.36 24.21
CA ASP A 293 -28.46 -2.99 24.29
C ASP A 293 -28.25 -2.28 22.95
N PHE A 294 -29.31 -2.20 22.13
CA PHE A 294 -29.30 -1.47 20.85
C PHE A 294 -30.23 -0.26 20.88
N ASP A 295 -29.65 0.93 20.85
CA ASP A 295 -30.39 2.19 20.73
C ASP A 295 -30.63 2.57 19.26
N GLY A 296 -31.77 2.14 18.72
CA GLY A 296 -32.20 2.50 17.35
C GLY A 296 -32.53 3.99 17.18
N GLY A 297 -32.92 4.67 18.26
CA GLY A 297 -33.16 6.13 18.25
C GLY A 297 -31.86 6.90 18.02
N ARG A 298 -30.81 6.48 18.69
CA ARG A 298 -29.48 7.08 18.53
C ARG A 298 -28.91 6.89 17.11
N LEU A 299 -29.13 5.72 16.51
CA LEU A 299 -28.72 5.48 15.11
C LEU A 299 -29.41 6.47 14.16
N LEU A 300 -30.73 6.67 14.29
CA LEU A 300 -31.48 7.62 13.47
C LEU A 300 -31.01 9.07 13.66
N GLU A 301 -30.68 9.47 14.89
CA GLU A 301 -30.10 10.79 15.16
C GLU A 301 -28.74 10.96 14.46
N VAL A 302 -27.86 9.97 14.58
CA VAL A 302 -26.52 9.97 13.95
C VAL A 302 -26.65 10.02 12.44
N GLU A 303 -27.52 9.18 11.85
CA GLU A 303 -27.77 9.18 10.40
C GLU A 303 -28.34 10.51 9.93
N SER A 304 -29.35 11.06 10.64
CA SER A 304 -29.93 12.36 10.32
C SER A 304 -28.89 13.50 10.39
N ARG A 305 -28.00 13.45 11.40
CA ARG A 305 -26.91 14.43 11.51
C ARG A 305 -25.87 14.26 10.44
N LEU A 306 -25.48 13.03 10.11
CA LEU A 306 -24.58 12.71 9.00
C LEU A 306 -25.16 13.13 7.66
N ASP A 307 -26.46 12.90 7.42
CA ASP A 307 -27.14 13.34 6.21
C ASP A 307 -27.08 14.86 6.05
N LEU A 308 -27.29 15.61 7.15
CA LEU A 308 -27.11 17.05 7.16
C LEU A 308 -25.66 17.43 6.82
N ILE A 309 -24.68 16.82 7.50
CA ILE A 309 -23.26 17.05 7.25
C ILE A 309 -22.93 16.72 5.78
N TYR A 310 -23.32 15.56 5.28
CA TYR A 310 -23.09 15.17 3.89
C TYR A 310 -23.80 16.06 2.88
N SER A 311 -24.99 16.56 3.21
CA SER A 311 -25.69 17.53 2.36
C SER A 311 -24.88 18.80 2.19
N ILE A 312 -24.26 19.27 3.26
CA ILE A 312 -23.42 20.46 3.28
C ILE A 312 -22.04 20.19 2.69
N THR A 313 -21.38 19.09 3.08
CA THR A 313 -20.07 18.73 2.54
C THR A 313 -20.11 18.42 1.05
N ARG A 314 -21.18 17.79 0.56
CA ARG A 314 -21.41 17.58 -0.88
C ARG A 314 -21.56 18.87 -1.68
N LYS A 315 -22.09 19.93 -1.05
CA LYS A 315 -22.28 21.24 -1.70
C LYS A 315 -21.01 22.08 -1.64
N TYR A 316 -20.27 22.04 -0.54
CA TYR A 316 -19.28 23.06 -0.19
C TYR A 316 -17.86 22.52 0.05
N GLY A 317 -17.67 21.20 0.13
CA GLY A 317 -16.35 20.57 0.30
C GLY A 317 -16.48 19.07 0.49
N GLY A 318 -15.44 18.29 0.26
CA GLY A 318 -15.49 16.83 0.41
C GLY A 318 -15.56 16.36 1.86
N GLN A 319 -15.03 17.16 2.79
CA GLN A 319 -14.93 16.87 4.22
C GLN A 319 -15.37 18.09 5.04
N VAL A 320 -15.67 17.88 6.32
CA VAL A 320 -16.11 18.97 7.22
C VAL A 320 -15.06 20.08 7.32
N ASP A 321 -13.79 19.70 7.43
CA ASP A 321 -12.69 20.66 7.50
C ASP A 321 -12.59 21.51 6.23
N ASP A 322 -12.85 20.90 5.06
CA ASP A 322 -12.91 21.63 3.78
C ASP A 322 -14.06 22.64 3.77
N VAL A 323 -15.22 22.28 4.32
CA VAL A 323 -16.38 23.19 4.43
C VAL A 323 -16.08 24.33 5.38
N LEU A 324 -15.46 24.06 6.52
CA LEU A 324 -15.06 25.11 7.48
C LEU A 324 -14.03 26.06 6.89
N ALA A 325 -13.04 25.51 6.16
CA ALA A 325 -12.07 26.32 5.42
C ALA A 325 -12.74 27.15 4.31
N TYR A 326 -13.67 26.55 3.56
CA TYR A 326 -14.48 27.26 2.58
C TYR A 326 -15.33 28.35 3.19
N PHE A 327 -16.00 28.08 4.33
CA PHE A 327 -16.77 29.05 5.07
C PHE A 327 -15.93 30.26 5.50
N GLU A 328 -14.75 30.04 6.03
CA GLU A 328 -13.81 31.11 6.38
C GLU A 328 -13.41 31.93 5.13
N GLN A 329 -13.17 31.24 4.01
CA GLN A 329 -12.83 31.88 2.75
C GLN A 329 -13.96 32.77 2.23
N ILE A 330 -15.20 32.24 2.16
CA ILE A 330 -16.36 33.01 1.64
C ILE A 330 -16.78 34.11 2.60
N SER A 331 -16.63 33.93 3.91
CA SER A 331 -16.89 34.97 4.91
C SER A 331 -15.91 36.14 4.76
N LYS A 332 -14.64 35.85 4.54
CA LYS A 332 -13.63 36.87 4.21
C LYS A 332 -13.97 37.57 2.88
N GLU A 333 -14.33 36.82 1.85
CA GLU A 333 -14.73 37.35 0.53
C GLU A 333 -15.97 38.26 0.67
N TYR A 334 -17.02 37.82 1.40
CA TYR A 334 -18.23 38.59 1.67
C TYR A 334 -17.93 39.87 2.42
N ALA A 335 -17.12 39.80 3.48
CA ALA A 335 -16.70 40.94 4.26
C ALA A 335 -15.92 41.97 3.43
N LEU A 336 -15.10 41.49 2.48
CA LEU A 336 -14.37 42.32 1.52
C LEU A 336 -15.32 43.03 0.54
N LEU A 337 -16.24 42.26 -0.07
CA LEU A 337 -17.21 42.80 -1.03
C LEU A 337 -18.20 43.78 -0.39
N THR A 338 -18.53 43.60 0.88
CA THR A 338 -19.41 44.49 1.62
C THR A 338 -18.71 45.68 2.31
N GLY A 339 -17.39 45.80 2.14
CA GLY A 339 -16.60 46.90 2.71
C GLY A 339 -16.43 46.87 4.23
N LYS A 340 -16.73 45.71 4.85
CA LYS A 340 -16.64 45.55 6.32
C LYS A 340 -15.21 45.22 6.80
N ASN A 341 -14.31 44.79 5.90
CA ASN A 341 -12.89 44.53 6.23
C ASN A 341 -11.99 44.93 5.07
N LEU A 342 -10.79 45.43 5.39
CA LEU A 342 -9.63 45.70 4.54
C LEU A 342 -9.90 46.37 3.16
N SER A 343 -9.33 47.54 2.95
CA SER A 343 -9.38 48.22 1.64
C SER A 343 -8.64 47.35 0.59
N SER A 344 -9.00 47.48 -0.69
CA SER A 344 -8.29 46.86 -1.81
C SER A 344 -6.78 47.10 -1.73
N ASP A 345 -6.38 48.25 -1.20
CA ASP A 345 -4.97 48.62 -1.02
C ASP A 345 -4.27 47.79 0.07
N ASP A 346 -4.99 47.42 1.16
CA ASP A 346 -4.41 46.62 2.23
C ASP A 346 -4.21 45.18 1.82
N LEU A 347 -5.13 44.60 1.03
CA LEU A 347 -4.96 43.28 0.43
C LEU A 347 -3.80 43.24 -0.56
N ASN A 348 -3.66 44.28 -1.36
CA ASN A 348 -2.53 44.40 -2.28
C ASN A 348 -1.20 44.51 -1.50
N LYS A 349 -1.17 45.17 -0.35
CA LYS A 349 0.02 45.22 0.52
C LYS A 349 0.31 43.83 1.12
N GLU A 350 -0.71 43.15 1.60
CA GLU A 350 -0.58 41.80 2.16
C GLU A 350 -0.13 40.79 1.08
N LEU A 351 -0.70 40.85 -0.13
CA LEU A 351 -0.29 40.03 -1.26
C LEU A 351 1.19 40.25 -1.61
N LYS A 352 1.64 41.49 -1.66
CA LYS A 352 3.04 41.83 -1.91
C LYS A 352 3.97 41.35 -0.79
N LYS A 353 3.50 41.32 0.46
CA LYS A 353 4.25 40.76 1.58
C LYS A 353 4.40 39.26 1.42
N LEU A 354 3.28 38.54 1.21
CA LEU A 354 3.28 37.09 0.99
C LEU A 354 4.12 36.71 -0.23
N GLU A 355 4.11 37.50 -1.29
CA GLU A 355 4.94 37.27 -2.47
C GLU A 355 6.45 37.38 -2.15
N LYS A 356 6.86 38.34 -1.32
CA LYS A 356 8.24 38.44 -0.86
C LYS A 356 8.64 37.29 0.02
N ASP A 357 7.77 36.89 0.95
CA ASP A 357 8.00 35.77 1.86
C ASP A 357 8.10 34.46 1.05
N LEU A 358 7.22 34.29 0.07
CA LEU A 358 7.23 33.14 -0.84
C LEU A 358 8.52 33.07 -1.68
N VAL A 359 8.98 34.20 -2.22
CA VAL A 359 10.25 34.29 -2.97
C VAL A 359 11.42 33.90 -2.07
N SER A 360 11.45 34.38 -0.83
CA SER A 360 12.49 34.05 0.14
C SER A 360 12.50 32.56 0.47
N LEU A 361 11.34 32.00 0.78
CA LEU A 361 11.18 30.56 1.09
C LEU A 361 11.51 29.69 -0.13
N ALA A 362 11.08 30.09 -1.33
CA ALA A 362 11.43 29.39 -2.56
C ALA A 362 12.94 29.38 -2.81
N SER A 363 13.63 30.48 -2.54
CA SER A 363 15.09 30.55 -2.66
C SER A 363 15.78 29.63 -1.65
N SER A 364 15.30 29.60 -0.40
CA SER A 364 15.84 28.70 0.64
C SER A 364 15.58 27.24 0.29
N LEU A 365 14.38 26.92 -0.22
CA LEU A 365 14.01 25.56 -0.66
C LEU A 365 14.87 25.11 -1.86
N SER A 366 15.07 26.02 -2.83
CA SER A 366 15.94 25.78 -3.98
C SER A 366 17.39 25.50 -3.53
N GLN A 367 17.94 26.32 -2.62
CA GLN A 367 19.28 26.10 -2.10
C GLN A 367 19.38 24.74 -1.39
N ALA A 368 18.42 24.40 -0.53
CA ALA A 368 18.41 23.13 0.16
C ALA A 368 18.34 21.95 -0.83
N ARG A 369 17.54 22.07 -1.90
CA ARG A 369 17.48 21.04 -2.96
C ARG A 369 18.79 20.90 -3.72
N HIS A 370 19.49 21.99 -4.00
CA HIS A 370 20.80 21.91 -4.64
C HIS A 370 21.83 21.21 -3.75
N GLU A 371 21.78 21.42 -2.44
CA GLU A 371 22.63 20.72 -1.48
C GLU A 371 22.27 19.21 -1.45
N LEU A 372 20.98 18.87 -1.43
CA LEU A 372 20.52 17.49 -1.53
C LEU A 372 20.93 16.84 -2.85
N ALA A 373 20.82 17.57 -3.96
CA ALA A 373 21.24 17.09 -5.27
C ALA A 373 22.72 16.76 -5.32
N GLN A 374 23.58 17.59 -4.74
CA GLN A 374 25.02 17.31 -4.66
C GLN A 374 25.30 16.04 -3.84
N GLN A 375 24.59 15.84 -2.74
CA GLN A 375 24.71 14.62 -1.93
C GLN A 375 24.25 13.39 -2.72
N LEU A 376 23.09 13.47 -3.37
CA LEU A 376 22.54 12.40 -4.20
C LEU A 376 23.46 12.08 -5.39
N GLU A 377 23.99 13.09 -6.07
CA GLU A 377 24.96 12.92 -7.18
C GLU A 377 26.22 12.18 -6.69
N ALA A 378 26.76 12.56 -5.53
CA ALA A 378 27.95 11.92 -4.96
C ALA A 378 27.66 10.47 -4.56
N GLU A 379 26.52 10.19 -3.93
CA GLU A 379 26.14 8.83 -3.57
C GLU A 379 25.90 7.96 -4.80
N ILE A 380 25.15 8.44 -5.79
CA ILE A 380 24.92 7.70 -7.03
C ILE A 380 26.24 7.48 -7.78
N GLN A 381 27.15 8.45 -7.79
CA GLN A 381 28.45 8.30 -8.43
C GLN A 381 29.28 7.17 -7.78
N GLN A 382 29.23 7.06 -6.45
CA GLN A 382 29.88 5.96 -5.73
C GLN A 382 29.24 4.61 -6.08
N GLU A 383 27.90 4.56 -6.16
CA GLU A 383 27.17 3.37 -6.54
C GLU A 383 27.49 2.92 -7.97
N LEU A 384 27.62 3.87 -8.90
CA LEU A 384 28.01 3.60 -10.29
C LEU A 384 29.43 3.02 -10.39
N GLN A 385 30.38 3.54 -9.58
CA GLN A 385 31.74 2.99 -9.50
C GLN A 385 31.72 1.54 -9.02
N ASP A 386 30.97 1.24 -7.96
CA ASP A 386 30.83 -0.11 -7.43
C ASP A 386 30.25 -1.09 -8.47
N LEU A 387 29.49 -0.59 -9.45
CA LEU A 387 28.87 -1.35 -10.54
C LEU A 387 29.67 -1.35 -11.84
N TYR A 388 30.96 -0.99 -11.81
CA TYR A 388 31.83 -0.87 -12.99
C TYR A 388 31.29 0.08 -14.07
N MET A 389 30.67 1.17 -13.63
CA MET A 389 30.24 2.29 -14.48
C MET A 389 31.01 3.58 -14.14
N GLU A 390 32.33 3.46 -13.95
CA GLU A 390 33.21 4.56 -13.54
C GLU A 390 33.18 5.76 -14.49
N LYS A 391 32.83 5.51 -15.75
CA LYS A 391 32.77 6.54 -16.80
C LYS A 391 31.43 7.26 -16.86
N ALA A 392 30.40 6.69 -16.23
CA ALA A 392 29.09 7.28 -16.18
C ALA A 392 29.05 8.41 -15.14
N ASN A 393 28.37 9.50 -15.48
CA ASN A 393 28.19 10.63 -14.59
C ASN A 393 26.71 10.97 -14.48
N PHE A 394 26.21 10.96 -13.26
CA PHE A 394 24.83 11.34 -12.95
C PHE A 394 24.77 12.81 -12.56
N ARG A 395 23.71 13.50 -12.96
CA ARG A 395 23.46 14.90 -12.61
C ARG A 395 21.99 15.18 -12.40
N VAL A 396 21.68 16.01 -11.42
CA VAL A 396 20.34 16.58 -11.19
C VAL A 396 20.26 17.95 -11.90
N GLN A 397 19.41 18.04 -12.90
CA GLN A 397 19.22 19.26 -13.67
C GLN A 397 18.05 20.07 -13.09
N PHE A 398 18.30 21.35 -12.81
CA PHE A 398 17.29 22.30 -12.35
C PHE A 398 16.92 23.25 -13.46
N THR A 399 15.63 23.48 -13.64
CA THR A 399 15.10 24.46 -14.57
C THR A 399 14.10 25.35 -13.84
N LYS A 400 14.28 26.68 -13.95
CA LYS A 400 13.34 27.63 -13.32
C LYS A 400 11.96 27.51 -13.93
N GLY A 401 10.96 27.44 -13.07
CA GLY A 401 9.55 27.36 -13.39
C GLY A 401 8.73 28.48 -12.74
N LYS A 402 7.42 28.37 -12.89
CA LYS A 402 6.48 29.20 -12.13
C LYS A 402 6.36 28.66 -10.71
N PHE A 403 5.99 29.54 -9.77
CA PHE A 403 5.66 29.10 -8.42
C PHE A 403 4.57 28.03 -8.45
N SER A 404 4.87 26.90 -7.84
CA SER A 404 3.98 25.76 -7.63
C SER A 404 3.98 25.39 -6.16
N ARG A 405 3.18 24.42 -5.76
CA ARG A 405 3.20 23.89 -4.41
C ARG A 405 4.52 23.22 -4.03
N ASP A 406 5.27 22.79 -5.06
CA ASP A 406 6.57 22.12 -4.90
C ASP A 406 7.77 23.06 -5.10
N GLY A 407 7.54 24.37 -5.19
CA GLY A 407 8.60 25.35 -5.43
C GLY A 407 8.46 26.07 -6.77
N ASN A 408 9.56 26.65 -7.24
CA ASN A 408 9.64 27.39 -8.50
C ASN A 408 10.64 26.77 -9.49
N GLU A 409 10.93 25.47 -9.32
CA GLU A 409 11.88 24.73 -10.13
C GLU A 409 11.28 23.41 -10.60
N HIS A 410 11.76 22.94 -11.74
CA HIS A 410 11.60 21.57 -12.21
C HIS A 410 12.93 20.86 -12.04
N VAL A 411 12.85 19.63 -11.55
CA VAL A 411 14.00 18.76 -11.34
C VAL A 411 13.90 17.60 -12.31
N GLU A 412 14.99 17.34 -13.03
CA GLU A 412 15.08 16.20 -13.94
C GLU A 412 16.45 15.53 -13.81
N PHE A 413 16.48 14.21 -13.79
CA PHE A 413 17.69 13.41 -13.68
C PHE A 413 18.30 13.19 -15.05
N TYR A 414 19.59 13.45 -15.14
CA TYR A 414 20.39 13.33 -16.35
C TYR A 414 21.56 12.40 -16.13
N ILE A 415 22.02 11.76 -17.19
CA ILE A 415 23.22 10.93 -17.18
C ILE A 415 24.03 11.11 -18.46
N SER A 416 25.35 11.01 -18.32
CA SER A 416 26.29 10.76 -19.41
C SER A 416 26.93 9.39 -19.16
N THR A 417 26.84 8.46 -20.11
CA THR A 417 27.34 7.09 -19.94
C THR A 417 28.79 6.92 -20.36
N ASN A 418 29.28 7.82 -21.23
CA ASN A 418 30.67 7.80 -21.72
C ASN A 418 31.34 9.17 -21.61
N PRO A 419 32.66 9.23 -21.39
CA PRO A 419 33.40 10.48 -21.40
C PRO A 419 33.26 11.19 -22.75
N GLY A 420 32.89 12.49 -22.69
CA GLY A 420 32.71 13.31 -23.88
C GLY A 420 31.33 13.25 -24.53
N GLU A 421 30.41 12.46 -23.98
CA GLU A 421 29.01 12.52 -24.35
C GLU A 421 28.28 13.61 -23.56
N ASP A 422 27.31 14.24 -24.22
CA ASP A 422 26.41 15.19 -23.55
C ASP A 422 25.51 14.48 -22.53
N TYR A 423 25.16 15.18 -21.45
CA TYR A 423 24.17 14.71 -20.51
C TYR A 423 22.80 14.59 -21.18
N LYS A 424 22.17 13.44 -21.02
CA LYS A 424 20.84 13.14 -21.57
C LYS A 424 19.85 12.84 -20.42
N PRO A 425 18.58 13.21 -20.55
CA PRO A 425 17.55 12.77 -19.62
C PRO A 425 17.54 11.25 -19.49
N LEU A 426 17.27 10.73 -18.30
CA LEU A 426 17.16 9.26 -18.06
C LEU A 426 16.23 8.58 -19.06
N VAL A 427 15.12 9.20 -19.41
CA VAL A 427 14.12 8.72 -20.39
C VAL A 427 14.72 8.39 -21.75
N LYS A 428 15.87 8.99 -22.09
CA LYS A 428 16.55 8.82 -23.40
C LYS A 428 17.70 7.82 -23.37
N VAL A 429 17.90 7.11 -22.26
CA VAL A 429 18.95 6.07 -22.15
C VAL A 429 18.49 4.81 -22.85
N ALA A 430 19.22 4.37 -23.86
CA ALA A 430 18.77 3.32 -24.79
C ALA A 430 19.28 1.91 -24.50
N SER A 431 20.24 1.71 -23.58
CA SER A 431 20.89 0.41 -23.35
C SER A 431 20.27 -0.33 -22.16
N GLY A 432 19.67 -1.51 -22.37
CA GLY A 432 19.02 -2.29 -21.34
C GLY A 432 19.93 -2.64 -20.15
N GLY A 433 21.14 -3.16 -20.37
CA GLY A 433 22.05 -3.53 -19.28
C GLY A 433 22.69 -2.34 -18.54
N GLU A 434 22.92 -1.19 -19.22
CA GLU A 434 23.40 0.03 -18.56
C GLU A 434 22.28 0.67 -17.74
N LEU A 435 21.07 0.66 -18.29
CA LEU A 435 19.89 1.17 -17.61
C LEU A 435 19.60 0.38 -16.32
N SER A 436 19.64 -0.95 -16.36
CA SER A 436 19.42 -1.78 -15.17
C SER A 436 20.45 -1.51 -14.06
N ARG A 437 21.73 -1.35 -14.41
CA ARG A 437 22.78 -0.98 -13.44
C ARG A 437 22.60 0.41 -12.87
N LEU A 438 22.25 1.37 -13.72
CA LEU A 438 21.95 2.73 -13.30
C LEU A 438 20.76 2.76 -12.35
N MET A 439 19.68 2.01 -12.66
CA MET A 439 18.52 1.87 -11.80
C MET A 439 18.90 1.29 -10.45
N LEU A 440 19.74 0.23 -10.44
CA LEU A 440 20.24 -0.36 -9.19
C LEU A 440 21.08 0.66 -8.39
N ALA A 441 21.93 1.46 -9.05
CA ALA A 441 22.71 2.51 -8.38
C ALA A 441 21.83 3.57 -7.73
N ILE A 442 20.85 4.09 -8.47
CA ILE A 442 19.90 5.09 -7.98
C ILE A 442 19.10 4.51 -6.80
N LYS A 443 18.53 3.34 -6.96
CA LYS A 443 17.72 2.68 -5.92
C LYS A 443 18.55 2.33 -4.68
N SER A 444 19.79 1.89 -4.86
CA SER A 444 20.72 1.65 -3.74
C SER A 444 21.00 2.91 -2.91
N ALA A 445 21.10 4.09 -3.57
CA ALA A 445 21.26 5.37 -2.88
C ALA A 445 20.01 5.75 -2.08
N PHE A 446 18.82 5.54 -2.64
CA PHE A 446 17.54 5.85 -1.97
C PHE A 446 17.24 4.88 -0.82
N SER A 447 17.42 3.57 -1.01
CA SER A 447 17.07 2.55 -0.01
C SER A 447 17.78 2.71 1.34
N ARG A 448 18.97 3.32 1.36
CA ARG A 448 19.70 3.59 2.59
C ARG A 448 19.01 4.58 3.53
N LYS A 449 18.14 5.45 3.00
CA LYS A 449 17.48 6.52 3.77
C LYS A 449 16.03 6.21 4.11
N GLU A 450 15.38 5.36 3.33
CA GLU A 450 13.94 5.12 3.46
C GLU A 450 13.55 4.24 4.65
N GLY A 451 14.51 3.55 5.30
CA GLY A 451 14.22 2.68 6.46
C GLY A 451 13.27 1.52 6.12
N LYS A 452 13.09 1.19 4.83
CA LYS A 452 12.25 0.07 4.41
C LYS A 452 12.89 -1.24 4.84
N THR A 453 12.08 -2.10 5.42
CA THR A 453 12.54 -3.34 6.04
C THR A 453 12.75 -4.48 5.05
N SER A 454 12.12 -4.42 3.87
CA SER A 454 12.19 -5.48 2.84
C SER A 454 12.28 -4.88 1.44
N ILE A 455 13.22 -5.38 0.64
CA ILE A 455 13.40 -4.98 -0.75
C ILE A 455 13.34 -6.22 -1.62
N VAL A 456 12.58 -6.15 -2.72
CA VAL A 456 12.46 -7.22 -3.70
C VAL A 456 13.14 -6.80 -5.00
N PHE A 457 14.06 -7.58 -5.52
CA PHE A 457 14.71 -7.36 -6.80
C PHE A 457 14.27 -8.40 -7.82
N ASP A 458 13.62 -7.96 -8.90
CA ASP A 458 13.26 -8.81 -10.02
C ASP A 458 14.10 -8.47 -11.26
N GLU A 459 14.75 -9.47 -11.85
CA GLU A 459 15.52 -9.36 -13.09
C GLU A 459 16.62 -8.27 -13.10
N VAL A 460 17.18 -7.92 -11.94
CA VAL A 460 18.26 -6.90 -11.86
C VAL A 460 19.57 -7.34 -12.54
N ASP A 461 19.69 -8.61 -12.87
CA ASP A 461 20.83 -9.25 -13.50
C ASP A 461 20.69 -9.42 -15.02
N THR A 462 19.63 -8.87 -15.62
CA THR A 462 19.38 -8.97 -17.06
C THR A 462 20.46 -8.23 -17.86
N GLY A 463 21.11 -8.95 -18.79
CA GLY A 463 22.12 -8.39 -19.69
C GLY A 463 23.50 -8.15 -19.07
N VAL A 464 23.78 -8.74 -17.89
CA VAL A 464 25.09 -8.63 -17.22
C VAL A 464 25.76 -9.99 -17.07
N SER A 465 27.08 -10.00 -16.97
CA SER A 465 27.87 -11.22 -16.80
C SER A 465 29.21 -10.96 -16.11
N GLY A 466 29.89 -12.03 -15.70
CA GLY A 466 31.24 -11.98 -15.18
C GLY A 466 31.42 -11.08 -13.93
N ARG A 467 32.35 -10.14 -13.98
CA ARG A 467 32.69 -9.27 -12.83
C ARG A 467 31.55 -8.33 -12.44
N VAL A 468 30.76 -7.88 -13.41
CA VAL A 468 29.62 -7.01 -13.16
C VAL A 468 28.53 -7.76 -12.36
N ALA A 469 28.25 -9.00 -12.74
CA ALA A 469 27.32 -9.85 -12.00
C ALA A 469 27.75 -10.05 -10.54
N GLN A 470 29.07 -10.21 -10.30
CA GLN A 470 29.61 -10.31 -8.95
C GLN A 470 29.45 -9.03 -8.15
N ALA A 471 29.66 -7.86 -8.76
CA ALA A 471 29.47 -6.56 -8.10
C ALA A 471 27.98 -6.32 -7.73
N ILE A 472 27.07 -6.64 -8.65
CA ILE A 472 25.63 -6.60 -8.38
C ILE A 472 25.28 -7.50 -7.21
N ALA A 473 25.77 -8.75 -7.22
CA ALA A 473 25.55 -9.72 -6.15
C ALA A 473 26.02 -9.18 -4.79
N GLN A 474 27.25 -8.66 -4.71
CA GLN A 474 27.80 -8.07 -3.49
C GLN A 474 26.98 -6.88 -3.02
N LYS A 475 26.49 -6.05 -3.95
CA LYS A 475 25.69 -4.88 -3.64
C LYS A 475 24.35 -5.27 -3.05
N ILE A 476 23.64 -6.19 -3.68
CA ILE A 476 22.36 -6.71 -3.21
C ILE A 476 22.52 -7.36 -1.83
N HIS A 477 23.55 -8.17 -1.64
CA HIS A 477 23.84 -8.82 -0.36
C HIS A 477 24.16 -7.79 0.74
N LYS A 478 24.92 -6.71 0.42
CA LYS A 478 25.20 -5.62 1.36
C LYS A 478 23.93 -4.88 1.79
N ILE A 479 22.97 -4.71 0.89
CA ILE A 479 21.64 -4.17 1.23
C ILE A 479 20.92 -5.12 2.18
N GLY A 480 20.92 -6.43 1.87
CA GLY A 480 20.33 -7.49 2.69
C GLY A 480 20.92 -7.59 4.10
N SER A 481 22.21 -7.34 4.25
CA SER A 481 22.90 -7.40 5.58
C SER A 481 22.33 -6.40 6.59
N ASN A 482 21.72 -5.29 6.13
CA ASN A 482 21.11 -4.27 6.97
C ASN A 482 19.58 -4.36 7.03
N GLY A 483 18.98 -5.35 6.35
CA GLY A 483 17.54 -5.51 6.25
C GLY A 483 17.18 -6.87 5.68
N GLN A 484 16.21 -6.90 4.79
CA GLN A 484 15.78 -8.11 4.09
C GLN A 484 15.75 -7.84 2.59
N VAL A 485 16.37 -8.72 1.83
CA VAL A 485 16.33 -8.68 0.37
C VAL A 485 15.80 -10.00 -0.17
N LEU A 486 14.83 -9.92 -1.06
CA LEU A 486 14.37 -11.02 -1.88
C LEU A 486 14.82 -10.76 -3.33
N ALA A 487 15.54 -11.69 -3.96
CA ALA A 487 16.01 -11.52 -5.32
C ALA A 487 15.57 -12.69 -6.22
N ILE A 488 15.11 -12.38 -7.42
CA ILE A 488 15.00 -13.36 -8.49
C ILE A 488 16.22 -13.20 -9.40
N SER A 489 16.97 -14.26 -9.54
CA SER A 489 18.18 -14.26 -10.38
C SER A 489 18.39 -15.60 -11.08
N HIS A 490 19.01 -15.52 -12.23
CA HIS A 490 19.50 -16.67 -12.97
C HIS A 490 21.03 -16.74 -13.01
N LEU A 491 21.71 -15.80 -12.34
CA LEU A 491 23.17 -15.74 -12.32
C LEU A 491 23.76 -16.50 -11.13
N PRO A 492 24.65 -17.47 -11.35
CA PRO A 492 25.31 -18.24 -10.30
C PRO A 492 25.99 -17.35 -9.24
N GLN A 493 26.52 -16.18 -9.63
CA GLN A 493 27.19 -15.23 -8.75
C GLN A 493 26.25 -14.61 -7.73
N VAL A 494 25.02 -14.28 -8.15
CA VAL A 494 23.99 -13.69 -7.29
C VAL A 494 23.44 -14.75 -6.34
N ILE A 495 23.23 -15.96 -6.86
CA ILE A 495 22.69 -17.08 -6.09
C ILE A 495 23.67 -17.54 -5.02
N ALA A 496 24.96 -17.62 -5.37
CA ALA A 496 25.98 -18.11 -4.45
C ALA A 496 26.21 -17.23 -3.22
N ILE A 497 26.01 -15.90 -3.34
CA ILE A 497 26.25 -14.97 -2.23
C ILE A 497 25.04 -14.85 -1.30
N ALA A 498 23.86 -15.31 -1.72
CA ALA A 498 22.64 -15.24 -0.92
C ALA A 498 22.74 -16.11 0.33
N ASP A 499 22.12 -15.63 1.43
CA ASP A 499 22.06 -16.35 2.70
C ASP A 499 21.12 -17.55 2.60
N TYR A 500 19.99 -17.39 1.88
CA TYR A 500 18.97 -18.40 1.71
C TYR A 500 18.63 -18.57 0.23
N GLN A 501 18.37 -19.82 -0.20
CA GLN A 501 17.98 -20.12 -1.57
C GLN A 501 16.74 -20.99 -1.60
N PHE A 502 15.66 -20.47 -2.17
CA PHE A 502 14.49 -21.26 -2.52
C PHE A 502 14.56 -21.74 -3.96
N PHE A 503 14.24 -22.99 -4.16
CA PHE A 503 14.12 -23.59 -5.49
C PHE A 503 12.66 -23.78 -5.85
N ILE A 504 12.28 -23.24 -7.00
CA ILE A 504 10.93 -23.32 -7.54
C ILE A 504 10.95 -24.31 -8.70
N GLU A 505 10.16 -25.36 -8.58
CA GLU A 505 10.03 -26.41 -9.56
C GLU A 505 8.59 -26.48 -10.08
N LYS A 506 8.48 -26.72 -11.37
CA LYS A 506 7.21 -26.93 -12.04
C LYS A 506 6.98 -28.42 -12.24
N ILE A 507 5.98 -28.95 -11.57
CA ILE A 507 5.57 -30.35 -11.72
C ILE A 507 4.32 -30.35 -12.59
N SER A 508 4.43 -31.01 -13.77
CA SER A 508 3.31 -31.14 -14.70
C SER A 508 2.94 -32.60 -14.83
N ASP A 509 1.67 -32.91 -14.66
CA ASP A 509 1.08 -34.19 -15.01
C ASP A 509 0.14 -34.04 -16.24
N GLU A 510 -0.52 -35.11 -16.68
CA GLU A 510 -1.42 -35.09 -17.84
C GLU A 510 -2.63 -34.16 -17.69
N HIS A 511 -2.93 -33.70 -16.46
CA HIS A 511 -4.16 -32.96 -16.14
C HIS A 511 -3.92 -31.61 -15.46
N SER A 512 -2.76 -31.41 -14.85
CA SER A 512 -2.47 -30.22 -14.08
C SER A 512 -1.00 -29.83 -14.07
N THR A 513 -0.75 -28.56 -13.83
CA THR A 513 0.58 -28.02 -13.56
C THR A 513 0.56 -27.34 -12.19
N VAL A 514 1.50 -27.70 -11.34
CA VAL A 514 1.65 -27.14 -9.99
C VAL A 514 3.08 -26.69 -9.79
N SER A 515 3.25 -25.52 -9.21
CA SER A 515 4.57 -25.05 -8.74
C SER A 515 4.76 -25.44 -7.29
N THR A 516 5.92 -26.00 -6.98
CA THR A 516 6.38 -26.30 -5.62
C THR A 516 7.60 -25.45 -5.30
N VAL A 517 7.78 -25.12 -4.03
CA VAL A 517 8.92 -24.33 -3.56
C VAL A 517 9.52 -25.00 -2.34
N ARG A 518 10.83 -25.10 -2.30
CA ARG A 518 11.56 -25.63 -1.16
C ARG A 518 12.83 -24.85 -0.88
N LEU A 519 13.20 -24.75 0.37
CA LEU A 519 14.48 -24.21 0.79
C LEU A 519 15.56 -25.25 0.52
N LEU A 520 16.64 -24.83 -0.14
CA LEU A 520 17.77 -25.71 -0.43
C LEU A 520 18.74 -25.78 0.74
N SER A 521 19.23 -26.99 1.03
CA SER A 521 20.40 -27.20 1.89
C SER A 521 21.69 -26.75 1.18
N ASP A 522 22.78 -26.59 1.91
CA ASP A 522 24.07 -26.17 1.35
C ASP A 522 24.56 -27.12 0.26
N GLU A 523 24.32 -28.43 0.39
CA GLU A 523 24.70 -29.43 -0.60
C GLU A 523 23.86 -29.30 -1.87
N GLU A 524 22.56 -29.12 -1.75
CA GLU A 524 21.65 -28.88 -2.87
C GLU A 524 21.95 -27.54 -3.58
N ARG A 525 22.36 -26.53 -2.85
CA ARG A 525 22.82 -25.24 -3.43
C ARG A 525 24.04 -25.46 -4.32
N VAL A 526 25.02 -26.24 -3.86
CA VAL A 526 26.20 -26.59 -4.69
C VAL A 526 25.78 -27.27 -5.98
N GLU A 527 24.85 -28.24 -5.90
CA GLU A 527 24.39 -28.97 -7.09
C GLU A 527 23.65 -28.05 -8.06
N GLU A 528 22.77 -27.19 -7.55
CA GLU A 528 22.00 -26.29 -8.38
C GLU A 528 22.88 -25.24 -9.06
N ILE A 529 23.84 -24.65 -8.36
CA ILE A 529 24.81 -23.72 -8.93
C ILE A 529 25.68 -24.45 -9.98
N ALA A 530 26.07 -25.69 -9.72
CA ALA A 530 26.85 -26.48 -10.68
C ALA A 530 26.06 -26.80 -11.96
N LYS A 531 24.75 -27.07 -11.86
CA LYS A 531 23.86 -27.22 -13.02
C LYS A 531 23.77 -25.91 -13.82
N MET A 532 23.68 -24.78 -13.16
CA MET A 532 23.64 -23.46 -13.84
C MET A 532 24.96 -23.16 -14.57
N LEU A 533 26.09 -23.61 -14.05
CA LEU A 533 27.42 -23.41 -14.66
C LEU A 533 27.70 -24.37 -15.85
N ALA A 534 27.22 -25.59 -15.78
CA ALA A 534 27.59 -26.67 -16.74
C ALA A 534 26.41 -27.15 -17.59
N GLY A 535 25.18 -26.71 -17.33
CA GLY A 535 23.96 -27.28 -17.90
C GLY A 535 23.61 -28.64 -17.27
N GLU A 536 22.84 -29.46 -17.97
CA GLU A 536 22.35 -30.75 -17.45
C GLU A 536 23.46 -31.74 -17.06
N ASN A 537 24.62 -31.64 -17.70
CA ASN A 537 25.77 -32.54 -17.43
C ASN A 537 26.70 -31.92 -16.38
N VAL A 538 26.39 -32.14 -15.11
CA VAL A 538 27.20 -31.65 -13.99
C VAL A 538 28.52 -32.36 -13.92
N THR A 539 29.62 -31.63 -14.13
CA THR A 539 30.98 -32.13 -14.04
C THR A 539 31.60 -31.91 -12.66
N GLN A 540 32.62 -32.69 -12.30
CA GLN A 540 33.35 -32.47 -11.04
C GLN A 540 34.00 -31.07 -10.96
N ALA A 541 34.39 -30.51 -12.11
CA ALA A 541 34.93 -29.16 -12.22
C ALA A 541 33.85 -28.12 -11.87
N ALA A 542 32.62 -28.29 -12.37
CA ALA A 542 31.48 -27.40 -12.05
C ALA A 542 31.12 -27.47 -10.56
N LEU A 543 31.11 -28.64 -9.94
CA LEU A 543 30.90 -28.80 -8.50
C LEU A 543 31.97 -28.07 -7.67
N THR A 544 33.24 -28.17 -8.10
CA THR A 544 34.34 -27.48 -7.43
C THR A 544 34.18 -25.97 -7.55
N GLN A 545 33.85 -25.47 -8.73
CA GLN A 545 33.62 -24.05 -8.98
C GLN A 545 32.40 -23.53 -8.21
N ALA A 546 31.31 -24.29 -8.11
CA ALA A 546 30.15 -23.97 -7.32
C ALA A 546 30.49 -23.82 -5.82
N ARG A 547 31.29 -24.77 -5.29
CA ARG A 547 31.79 -24.69 -3.90
C ARG A 547 32.70 -23.47 -3.65
N GLU A 548 33.51 -23.09 -4.64
CA GLU A 548 34.34 -21.88 -4.52
C GLU A 548 33.50 -20.60 -4.52
N LEU A 549 32.44 -20.55 -5.31
CA LEU A 549 31.51 -19.44 -5.33
C LEU A 549 30.76 -19.28 -4.00
N LEU A 550 30.32 -20.38 -3.39
CA LEU A 550 29.61 -20.39 -2.10
C LEU A 550 30.50 -20.03 -0.90
N LYS A 551 31.82 -20.16 -1.00
CA LYS A 551 32.78 -19.85 0.07
C LYS A 551 33.14 -18.37 0.17
N LYS A 552 32.68 -17.55 -0.75
CA LYS A 552 32.93 -16.09 -0.77
C LYS A 552 31.80 -15.30 -0.18
#